data_ce8ecd33c8b110a9fcb9816a6c5a73ea
#
_entry.id   ce8ecd33c8b110a9fcb9816a6c5a73ea
#
_cell.length_a   1.000
_cell.length_b   1.000
_cell.length_c   1.000
_cell.angle_alpha   90.00
_cell.angle_beta   90.00
_cell.angle_gamma   90.00
#
_symmetry.space_group_name_H-M   'P 1'
#
loop_
_entity.id
_entity.type
_entity.pdbx_description
1 polymer ?
#
loop_
_entity_poly.entity_id
_entity_poly.type
_entity_poly.pdbx_seq_one_letter_code
_entity_poly.pdbx_strand_id
1 'polypeptide(L)'
;DGACFIFIEGADPAALKGIDPAKPAAASKARNTQCKVFRRGLDYNINPWCIAGAPVVAWAHEVFPGDADEVAIYKLWNAILHTARADGQDPESDWELHDAAFEKNLRFLNDNRFDCLHYTTANGTDLTIGMTKGHEWAGGKGKTPDGHPFFPNIPTEEVFTSPDRMRADGIVYSAMPLIHHGNKVDDFWIKFEAGRVVDYDARVGKATLASIIDTDEGAAHLGEVALISKNTPIRESGVLFYDTLYDENASCHLALGVGFPECIEGGYDMSKEELLEHGVNVSSTHVDFMIGTDDIDIKGITPDGREVVIFQNGQWSWE
;
A
#
# COMPACT_ATOMS: atom_id res chain seq x y z
N ASP A 1 26.71 9.15 -0.08
CA ASP A 1 27.04 9.56 1.30
C ASP A 1 26.29 10.85 1.61
N GLY A 2 25.27 10.80 2.49
CA GLY A 2 24.49 11.93 2.98
C GLY A 2 23.56 12.57 1.94
N ALA A 3 23.27 11.90 0.82
CA ALA A 3 22.28 12.36 -0.14
C ALA A 3 20.86 12.08 0.35
N CYS A 4 19.93 13.01 0.09
CA CYS A 4 18.50 12.74 0.14
C CYS A 4 17.91 12.81 -1.27
N PHE A 5 16.81 12.10 -1.48
CA PHE A 5 16.18 11.99 -2.78
C PHE A 5 14.74 12.48 -2.73
N ILE A 6 14.36 13.30 -3.69
CA ILE A 6 12.97 13.70 -3.90
C ILE A 6 12.58 13.19 -5.29
N PHE A 7 11.56 12.34 -5.34
CA PHE A 7 10.99 11.84 -6.56
C PHE A 7 9.70 12.62 -6.84
N ILE A 8 9.63 13.23 -8.00
CA ILE A 8 8.42 13.92 -8.46
C ILE A 8 7.72 13.00 -9.44
N GLU A 9 6.57 12.49 -9.04
CA GLU A 9 5.72 11.67 -9.89
C GLU A 9 4.76 12.54 -10.70
N GLY A 10 4.57 12.21 -11.96
CA GLY A 10 3.75 12.95 -12.90
C GLY A 10 3.76 12.24 -14.24
N ALA A 11 3.50 10.93 -14.22
CA ALA A 11 3.48 10.11 -15.42
C ALA A 11 2.09 10.10 -16.06
N ASP A 12 2.03 9.76 -17.35
CA ASP A 12 0.80 9.38 -18.03
C ASP A 12 0.39 7.98 -17.56
N PRO A 13 -0.74 7.79 -16.85
CA PRO A 13 -1.19 6.47 -16.39
C PRO A 13 -1.40 5.47 -17.54
N ALA A 14 -1.68 5.96 -18.73
CA ALA A 14 -1.89 5.16 -19.94
C ALA A 14 -0.62 4.91 -20.76
N ALA A 15 0.55 5.42 -20.34
CA ALA A 15 1.81 5.37 -21.12
C ALA A 15 2.22 3.95 -21.55
N LEU A 16 1.87 2.93 -20.77
CA LEU A 16 2.19 1.52 -21.08
C LEU A 16 1.04 0.76 -21.73
N LYS A 17 -0.09 1.42 -22.01
CA LYS A 17 -1.26 0.78 -22.62
C LYS A 17 -0.91 0.25 -24.03
N GLY A 18 -1.17 -1.03 -24.25
CA GLY A 18 -0.86 -1.70 -25.51
C GLY A 18 0.62 -2.07 -25.72
N ILE A 19 1.46 -1.81 -24.74
CA ILE A 19 2.85 -2.29 -24.73
C ILE A 19 2.85 -3.74 -24.23
N ASP A 20 3.67 -4.58 -24.88
CA ASP A 20 3.89 -5.95 -24.42
C ASP A 20 4.38 -5.94 -22.95
N PRO A 21 3.64 -6.52 -22.01
CA PRO A 21 3.96 -6.50 -20.56
C PRO A 21 5.36 -7.05 -20.23
N ALA A 22 5.89 -7.93 -21.06
CA ALA A 22 7.25 -8.46 -20.88
C ALA A 22 8.34 -7.37 -20.98
N LYS A 23 8.10 -6.26 -21.71
CA LYS A 23 9.06 -5.19 -21.86
C LYS A 23 9.24 -4.35 -20.59
N PRO A 24 8.18 -3.77 -19.99
CA PRO A 24 8.32 -3.06 -18.72
C PRO A 24 8.79 -3.97 -17.58
N ALA A 25 8.36 -5.23 -17.54
CA ALA A 25 8.84 -6.22 -16.57
C ALA A 25 10.36 -6.46 -16.71
N ALA A 26 10.86 -6.64 -17.94
CA ALA A 26 12.29 -6.80 -18.22
C ALA A 26 13.09 -5.55 -17.83
N ALA A 27 12.57 -4.35 -18.14
CA ALA A 27 13.21 -3.08 -17.78
C ALA A 27 13.29 -2.91 -16.26
N SER A 28 12.22 -3.21 -15.54
CA SER A 28 12.15 -3.17 -14.07
C SER A 28 13.15 -4.16 -13.44
N LYS A 29 13.16 -5.39 -13.92
CA LYS A 29 14.11 -6.43 -13.49
C LYS A 29 15.57 -6.00 -13.73
N ALA A 30 15.87 -5.45 -14.90
CA ALA A 30 17.22 -4.95 -15.24
C ALA A 30 17.63 -3.83 -14.27
N ARG A 31 16.77 -2.84 -14.05
CA ARG A 31 17.00 -1.74 -13.11
C ARG A 31 17.25 -2.25 -11.68
N ASN A 32 16.38 -3.12 -11.18
CA ASN A 32 16.52 -3.68 -9.83
C ASN A 32 17.79 -4.50 -9.66
N THR A 33 18.26 -5.15 -10.74
CA THR A 33 19.49 -5.95 -10.73
C THR A 33 20.75 -5.09 -10.82
N GLN A 34 20.73 -4.03 -11.62
CA GLN A 34 21.93 -3.20 -11.90
C GLN A 34 22.09 -2.06 -10.88
N CYS A 35 20.99 -1.55 -10.31
CA CYS A 35 21.02 -0.42 -9.38
C CYS A 35 20.93 -0.85 -7.91
N LYS A 36 21.52 -2.00 -7.55
CA LYS A 36 21.42 -2.59 -6.19
C LYS A 36 21.88 -1.65 -5.08
N VAL A 37 22.97 -0.90 -5.29
CA VAL A 37 23.50 0.03 -4.27
C VAL A 37 22.52 1.17 -4.02
N PHE A 38 21.96 1.74 -5.08
CA PHE A 38 20.95 2.79 -5.01
C PHE A 38 19.67 2.28 -4.33
N ARG A 39 19.16 1.12 -4.78
CA ARG A 39 17.97 0.49 -4.19
C ARG A 39 18.17 0.21 -2.70
N ARG A 40 19.30 -0.37 -2.32
CA ARG A 40 19.61 -0.59 -0.91
C ARG A 40 19.61 0.70 -0.09
N GLY A 41 20.08 1.81 -0.67
CA GLY A 41 20.05 3.12 -0.04
C GLY A 41 18.64 3.58 0.33
N LEU A 42 17.65 3.26 -0.50
CA LEU A 42 16.23 3.58 -0.30
C LEU A 42 15.53 2.50 0.55
N ASP A 43 15.58 1.24 0.12
CA ASP A 43 14.85 0.11 0.72
C ASP A 43 15.24 -0.15 2.20
N TYR A 44 16.45 0.27 2.62
CA TYR A 44 16.94 0.19 4.00
C TYR A 44 17.01 1.55 4.69
N ASN A 45 16.35 2.57 4.15
CA ASN A 45 16.31 3.92 4.70
C ASN A 45 17.70 4.53 5.01
N ILE A 46 18.77 4.06 4.34
CA ILE A 46 20.13 4.61 4.51
C ILE A 46 20.18 6.07 4.06
N ASN A 47 19.41 6.40 3.05
CA ASN A 47 19.22 7.74 2.53
C ASN A 47 17.79 8.18 2.75
N PRO A 48 17.52 9.37 3.31
CA PRO A 48 16.16 9.90 3.35
C PRO A 48 15.64 10.13 1.93
N TRP A 49 14.38 9.83 1.73
CA TRP A 49 13.73 10.01 0.44
C TRP A 49 12.26 10.42 0.60
N CYS A 50 11.71 11.03 -0.44
CA CYS A 50 10.31 11.41 -0.47
C CYS A 50 9.78 11.28 -1.90
N ILE A 51 8.57 10.77 -2.04
CA ILE A 51 7.80 10.79 -3.29
C ILE A 51 6.67 11.80 -3.15
N ALA A 52 6.48 12.65 -4.15
CA ALA A 52 5.37 13.59 -4.21
C ALA A 52 4.90 13.75 -5.66
N GLY A 53 3.60 13.95 -5.85
CA GLY A 53 3.01 14.10 -7.17
C GLY A 53 3.07 15.54 -7.69
N ALA A 54 3.21 15.68 -9.01
CA ALA A 54 2.99 16.94 -9.73
C ALA A 54 2.20 16.66 -11.03
N PRO A 55 1.14 17.42 -11.32
CA PRO A 55 0.27 17.10 -12.44
C PRO A 55 0.95 17.31 -13.79
N VAL A 56 0.70 16.40 -14.70
CA VAL A 56 0.97 16.55 -16.14
C VAL A 56 -0.35 16.46 -16.90
N VAL A 57 -0.41 17.02 -18.11
CA VAL A 57 -1.65 17.09 -18.90
C VAL A 57 -2.28 15.71 -19.09
N ALA A 58 -1.49 14.69 -19.43
CA ALA A 58 -1.99 13.34 -19.67
C ALA A 58 -2.64 12.74 -18.41
N TRP A 59 -2.00 12.88 -17.25
CA TRP A 59 -2.56 12.44 -15.97
C TRP A 59 -3.83 13.21 -15.60
N ALA A 60 -3.81 14.54 -15.77
CA ALA A 60 -4.95 15.37 -15.47
C ALA A 60 -6.20 15.02 -16.32
N HIS A 61 -6.02 14.64 -17.58
CA HIS A 61 -7.12 14.19 -18.44
C HIS A 61 -7.63 12.79 -18.11
N GLU A 62 -6.79 11.90 -17.57
CA GLU A 62 -7.25 10.59 -17.10
C GLU A 62 -8.13 10.76 -15.85
N VAL A 63 -7.74 11.65 -14.94
CA VAL A 63 -8.50 11.94 -13.70
C VAL A 63 -9.74 12.80 -13.98
N PHE A 64 -9.64 13.82 -14.85
CA PHE A 64 -10.72 14.77 -15.18
C PHE A 64 -10.97 14.79 -16.69
N PRO A 65 -11.57 13.71 -17.24
CA PRO A 65 -11.80 13.60 -18.67
C PRO A 65 -12.81 14.65 -19.18
N GLY A 66 -12.49 15.27 -20.31
CA GLY A 66 -13.36 16.26 -20.96
C GLY A 66 -13.15 17.71 -20.54
N ASP A 67 -12.34 17.99 -19.54
CA ASP A 67 -11.92 19.35 -19.20
C ASP A 67 -10.85 19.85 -20.21
N ALA A 68 -10.73 21.17 -20.35
CA ALA A 68 -9.59 21.77 -21.07
C ALA A 68 -8.29 21.58 -20.23
N ASP A 69 -7.13 21.54 -20.89
CA ASP A 69 -5.82 21.24 -20.28
C ASP A 69 -5.58 22.05 -18.99
N GLU A 70 -5.75 23.37 -19.08
CA GLU A 70 -5.51 24.26 -17.93
C GLU A 70 -6.46 23.98 -16.75
N VAL A 71 -7.72 23.62 -17.05
CA VAL A 71 -8.74 23.30 -16.04
C VAL A 71 -8.45 21.95 -15.38
N ALA A 72 -8.11 20.95 -16.18
CA ALA A 72 -7.77 19.62 -15.69
C ALA A 72 -6.51 19.67 -14.79
N ILE A 73 -5.47 20.35 -15.23
CA ILE A 73 -4.23 20.58 -14.45
C ILE A 73 -4.54 21.32 -13.14
N TYR A 74 -5.35 22.37 -13.19
CA TYR A 74 -5.71 23.12 -11.99
C TYR A 74 -6.49 22.27 -10.99
N LYS A 75 -7.43 21.47 -11.45
CA LYS A 75 -8.19 20.56 -10.60
C LYS A 75 -7.28 19.49 -9.97
N LEU A 76 -6.37 18.91 -10.77
CA LEU A 76 -5.44 17.90 -10.25
C LEU A 76 -4.45 18.49 -9.26
N TRP A 77 -3.94 19.71 -9.49
CA TRP A 77 -3.14 20.42 -8.49
C TRP A 77 -3.88 20.60 -7.17
N ASN A 78 -5.12 21.08 -7.22
CA ASN A 78 -5.89 21.26 -6.00
C ASN A 78 -6.14 19.93 -5.26
N ALA A 79 -6.43 18.85 -5.99
CA ALA A 79 -6.58 17.54 -5.40
C ALA A 79 -5.28 17.04 -4.75
N ILE A 80 -4.14 17.18 -5.43
CA ILE A 80 -2.82 16.82 -4.90
C ILE A 80 -2.49 17.62 -3.63
N LEU A 81 -2.64 18.94 -3.66
CA LEU A 81 -2.33 19.80 -2.52
C LEU A 81 -3.25 19.51 -1.33
N HIS A 82 -4.53 19.26 -1.59
CA HIS A 82 -5.50 18.91 -0.55
C HIS A 82 -5.15 17.58 0.12
N THR A 83 -4.92 16.54 -0.67
CA THR A 83 -4.57 15.21 -0.13
C THR A 83 -3.21 15.20 0.56
N ALA A 84 -2.28 16.05 0.12
CA ALA A 84 -0.99 16.27 0.76
C ALA A 84 -1.06 17.20 1.99
N ARG A 85 -2.24 17.67 2.42
CA ARG A 85 -2.42 18.65 3.50
C ARG A 85 -1.58 19.93 3.30
N ALA A 86 -1.45 20.34 2.03
CA ALA A 86 -0.61 21.51 1.64
C ALA A 86 -1.45 22.72 1.19
N ASP A 87 -2.78 22.62 1.22
CA ASP A 87 -3.72 23.68 0.84
C ASP A 87 -4.23 24.50 2.06
N GLY A 88 -3.87 24.11 3.28
CA GLY A 88 -4.23 24.79 4.52
C GLY A 88 -3.42 26.08 4.76
N GLN A 89 -3.74 26.78 5.87
CA GLN A 89 -3.01 27.99 6.27
C GLN A 89 -1.67 27.66 6.92
N ASP A 90 -1.53 26.51 7.52
CA ASP A 90 -0.34 26.03 8.23
C ASP A 90 -0.11 24.52 7.95
N PRO A 91 0.37 24.18 6.76
CA PRO A 91 0.63 22.79 6.38
C PRO A 91 1.62 22.07 7.32
N GLU A 92 2.56 22.78 7.92
CA GLU A 92 3.52 22.19 8.86
C GLU A 92 2.82 21.71 10.13
N SER A 93 1.93 22.52 10.71
CA SER A 93 1.11 22.12 11.85
C SER A 93 0.14 20.97 11.50
N ASP A 94 -0.45 21.00 10.33
CA ASP A 94 -1.34 19.93 9.86
C ASP A 94 -0.59 18.57 9.76
N TRP A 95 0.66 18.58 9.29
CA TRP A 95 1.52 17.40 9.27
C TRP A 95 2.00 16.97 10.65
N GLU A 96 2.23 17.88 11.61
CA GLU A 96 2.55 17.52 12.99
C GLU A 96 1.37 16.78 13.65
N LEU A 97 0.13 17.25 13.43
CA LEU A 97 -1.08 16.59 13.93
C LEU A 97 -1.28 15.22 13.29
N HIS A 98 -1.02 15.10 12.00
CA HIS A 98 -1.11 13.85 11.26
C HIS A 98 -0.08 12.83 11.75
N ASP A 99 1.14 13.25 11.97
CA ASP A 99 2.20 12.42 12.55
C ASP A 99 1.85 11.90 13.96
N ALA A 100 1.27 12.75 14.78
CA ALA A 100 0.80 12.35 16.11
C ALA A 100 -0.32 11.29 16.05
N ALA A 101 -1.16 11.32 15.02
CA ALA A 101 -2.17 10.29 14.78
C ALA A 101 -1.50 8.95 14.37
N PHE A 102 -0.48 8.97 13.50
CA PHE A 102 0.32 7.78 13.18
C PHE A 102 0.94 7.16 14.43
N GLU A 103 1.61 7.96 15.26
CA GLU A 103 2.23 7.46 16.48
C GLU A 103 1.23 6.80 17.43
N LYS A 104 0.01 7.34 17.55
CA LYS A 104 -1.07 6.74 18.35
C LYS A 104 -1.47 5.37 17.80
N ASN A 105 -1.69 5.28 16.49
CA ASN A 105 -2.13 4.05 15.82
C ASN A 105 -1.04 2.97 15.87
N LEU A 106 0.20 3.34 15.56
CA LEU A 106 1.36 2.45 15.63
C LEU A 106 1.56 1.90 17.05
N ARG A 107 1.48 2.74 18.08
CA ARG A 107 1.60 2.31 19.46
C ARG A 107 0.51 1.30 19.81
N PHE A 108 -0.74 1.57 19.46
CA PHE A 108 -1.84 0.66 19.72
C PHE A 108 -1.63 -0.71 19.07
N LEU A 109 -1.24 -0.74 17.79
CA LEU A 109 -1.03 -1.98 17.04
C LEU A 109 0.19 -2.75 17.55
N ASN A 110 1.31 -2.08 17.79
CA ASN A 110 2.55 -2.70 18.28
C ASN A 110 2.43 -3.20 19.73
N ASP A 111 1.70 -2.49 20.60
CA ASP A 111 1.50 -2.91 21.99
C ASP A 111 0.61 -4.17 22.11
N ASN A 112 -0.38 -4.33 21.21
CA ASN A 112 -1.28 -5.49 21.25
C ASN A 112 -0.67 -6.76 20.67
N ARG A 113 0.34 -6.68 19.78
CA ARG A 113 1.03 -7.84 19.21
C ARG A 113 0.06 -8.91 18.71
N PHE A 114 -0.87 -8.54 17.81
CA PHE A 114 -1.91 -9.44 17.32
C PHE A 114 -1.33 -10.70 16.67
N ASP A 115 -1.91 -11.86 16.95
CA ASP A 115 -1.59 -13.12 16.24
C ASP A 115 -2.19 -13.14 14.84
N CYS A 116 -3.42 -12.60 14.70
CA CYS A 116 -4.07 -12.46 13.40
C CYS A 116 -5.07 -11.29 13.39
N LEU A 117 -5.43 -10.88 12.17
CA LEU A 117 -6.51 -9.94 11.90
C LEU A 117 -7.63 -10.66 11.16
N HIS A 118 -8.88 -10.34 11.50
CA HIS A 118 -10.07 -10.83 10.82
C HIS A 118 -10.84 -9.67 10.21
N TYR A 119 -11.06 -9.74 8.91
CA TYR A 119 -11.72 -8.73 8.08
C TYR A 119 -13.09 -9.21 7.65
N THR A 120 -14.09 -8.35 7.80
CA THR A 120 -15.45 -8.61 7.31
C THR A 120 -16.06 -7.39 6.66
N THR A 121 -16.83 -7.60 5.58
CA THR A 121 -17.57 -6.54 4.86
C THR A 121 -18.90 -7.06 4.32
N ALA A 122 -19.85 -6.18 4.03
CA ALA A 122 -21.13 -6.58 3.46
C ALA A 122 -21.03 -7.08 2.00
N ASN A 123 -19.96 -6.72 1.26
CA ASN A 123 -19.75 -7.23 -0.10
C ASN A 123 -19.26 -8.68 -0.14
N GLY A 124 -18.99 -9.29 1.03
CA GLY A 124 -18.66 -10.71 1.14
C GLY A 124 -17.21 -11.02 1.55
N THR A 125 -16.39 -10.01 1.85
CA THR A 125 -15.07 -10.26 2.45
C THR A 125 -15.24 -10.94 3.81
N ASP A 126 -14.58 -12.07 3.97
CA ASP A 126 -14.41 -12.82 5.21
C ASP A 126 -13.03 -13.47 5.16
N LEU A 127 -12.02 -12.78 5.69
CA LEU A 127 -10.62 -13.13 5.56
C LEU A 127 -9.91 -13.02 6.88
N THR A 128 -9.19 -14.07 7.28
CA THR A 128 -8.28 -14.05 8.42
C THR A 128 -6.83 -14.06 7.92
N ILE A 129 -6.03 -13.13 8.43
CA ILE A 129 -4.61 -12.97 8.08
C ILE A 129 -3.78 -13.09 9.35
N GLY A 130 -2.88 -14.08 9.41
CA GLY A 130 -1.94 -14.25 10.51
C GLY A 130 -0.74 -13.31 10.38
N MET A 131 -0.28 -12.83 11.51
CA MET A 131 0.90 -11.96 11.57
C MET A 131 2.17 -12.80 11.74
N THR A 132 3.30 -12.30 11.23
CA THR A 132 4.61 -12.89 11.50
C THR A 132 4.94 -12.78 12.99
N LYS A 133 5.70 -13.73 13.50
CA LYS A 133 6.20 -13.63 14.88
C LYS A 133 7.27 -12.52 14.94
N GLY A 134 7.03 -11.53 15.79
CA GLY A 134 7.89 -10.35 15.89
C GLY A 134 7.57 -9.29 14.83
N HIS A 135 6.35 -9.31 14.25
CA HIS A 135 5.91 -8.24 13.35
C HIS A 135 5.97 -6.89 14.04
N GLU A 136 6.27 -5.88 13.25
CA GLU A 136 6.23 -4.47 13.61
C GLU A 136 5.37 -3.72 12.63
N TRP A 137 4.52 -2.84 13.14
CA TRP A 137 3.75 -1.92 12.32
C TRP A 137 4.56 -0.66 12.06
N ALA A 138 4.62 -0.26 10.81
CA ALA A 138 5.26 0.95 10.31
C ALA A 138 4.22 1.88 9.68
N GLY A 139 4.60 3.12 9.39
CA GLY A 139 3.75 4.13 8.74
C GLY A 139 4.17 5.55 9.12
N GLY A 140 3.72 6.53 8.34
CA GLY A 140 4.08 7.92 8.54
C GLY A 140 5.57 8.18 8.32
N LYS A 141 6.31 8.48 9.38
CA LYS A 141 7.75 8.77 9.32
C LYS A 141 8.61 7.52 9.21
N GLY A 142 9.48 7.49 8.20
CA GLY A 142 10.67 6.64 8.20
C GLY A 142 11.80 7.26 9.04
N LYS A 143 12.79 6.45 9.39
CA LYS A 143 14.03 6.92 10.05
C LYS A 143 15.24 6.32 9.35
N THR A 144 16.26 7.15 9.15
CA THR A 144 17.57 6.65 8.74
C THR A 144 18.26 5.89 9.89
N PRO A 145 19.27 5.05 9.63
CA PRO A 145 19.99 4.32 10.68
C PRO A 145 20.65 5.23 11.73
N ASP A 146 20.96 6.48 11.39
CA ASP A 146 21.49 7.50 12.31
C ASP A 146 20.38 8.35 12.98
N GLY A 147 19.10 7.98 12.75
CA GLY A 147 17.95 8.52 13.48
C GLY A 147 17.30 9.76 12.89
N HIS A 148 17.67 10.19 11.66
CA HIS A 148 17.00 11.32 11.00
C HIS A 148 15.61 10.91 10.54
N PRO A 149 14.52 11.58 10.99
CA PRO A 149 13.17 11.31 10.53
C PRO A 149 12.93 11.92 9.15
N PHE A 150 12.09 11.27 8.33
CA PHE A 150 11.63 11.78 7.05
C PHE A 150 10.27 11.15 6.69
N PHE A 151 9.49 11.80 5.83
CA PHE A 151 8.29 11.21 5.26
C PHE A 151 8.61 10.64 3.86
N PRO A 152 8.52 9.33 3.67
CA PRO A 152 8.81 8.71 2.36
C PRO A 152 7.74 9.03 1.32
N ASN A 153 6.49 9.19 1.73
CA ASN A 153 5.36 9.44 0.84
C ASN A 153 4.60 10.70 1.25
N ILE A 154 4.26 11.53 0.27
CA ILE A 154 3.38 12.69 0.41
C ILE A 154 2.36 12.66 -0.74
N PRO A 155 1.09 12.27 -0.46
CA PRO A 155 0.51 11.94 0.84
C PRO A 155 0.90 10.56 1.37
N THR A 156 0.61 10.30 2.65
CA THR A 156 0.55 8.98 3.27
C THR A 156 -0.54 8.97 4.34
N GLU A 157 -1.32 7.88 4.39
CA GLU A 157 -2.41 7.67 5.34
C GLU A 157 -2.33 6.30 6.02
N GLU A 158 -1.42 5.47 5.59
CA GLU A 158 -1.35 4.06 5.94
C GLU A 158 -0.50 3.77 7.17
N VAL A 159 -1.00 2.80 7.95
CA VAL A 159 -0.21 2.05 8.91
C VAL A 159 -0.17 0.61 8.43
N PHE A 160 1.01 0.08 8.16
CA PHE A 160 1.18 -1.19 7.48
C PHE A 160 2.12 -2.15 8.20
N THR A 161 2.01 -3.43 7.85
CA THR A 161 2.94 -4.48 8.27
C THR A 161 2.99 -5.61 7.25
N SER A 162 4.01 -6.46 7.33
CA SER A 162 4.09 -7.68 6.54
C SER A 162 3.47 -8.86 7.29
N PRO A 163 2.40 -9.49 6.73
CA PRO A 163 1.79 -10.67 7.33
C PRO A 163 2.67 -11.91 7.16
N ASP A 164 2.30 -12.97 7.86
CA ASP A 164 2.85 -14.30 7.60
C ASP A 164 2.32 -14.85 6.28
N ARG A 165 3.20 -15.04 5.31
CA ARG A 165 2.86 -15.50 3.96
C ARG A 165 2.06 -16.80 3.89
N MET A 166 2.14 -17.64 4.94
CA MET A 166 1.47 -18.94 5.00
C MET A 166 0.16 -18.91 5.79
N ARG A 167 -0.27 -17.74 6.28
CA ARG A 167 -1.40 -17.62 7.21
C ARG A 167 -2.46 -16.64 6.73
N ALA A 168 -2.99 -16.85 5.52
CA ALA A 168 -4.18 -16.16 5.04
C ALA A 168 -5.22 -17.21 4.62
N ASP A 169 -6.42 -17.12 5.18
CA ASP A 169 -7.51 -18.06 4.92
C ASP A 169 -8.84 -17.31 4.78
N GLY A 170 -9.54 -17.51 3.68
CA GLY A 170 -10.83 -16.88 3.41
C GLY A 170 -10.89 -16.21 2.04
N ILE A 171 -11.82 -15.28 1.89
CA ILE A 171 -12.08 -14.56 0.63
C ILE A 171 -12.07 -13.05 0.87
N VAL A 172 -11.50 -12.32 -0.08
CA VAL A 172 -11.48 -10.86 -0.08
C VAL A 172 -12.02 -10.31 -1.38
N TYR A 173 -12.86 -9.30 -1.29
CA TYR A 173 -13.41 -8.56 -2.42
C TYR A 173 -12.76 -7.19 -2.54
N SER A 174 -12.43 -6.77 -3.75
CA SER A 174 -11.92 -5.42 -4.01
C SER A 174 -12.99 -4.36 -3.70
N ALA A 175 -12.55 -3.24 -3.14
CA ALA A 175 -13.40 -2.07 -2.90
C ALA A 175 -13.25 -1.01 -4.01
N MET A 176 -12.12 -1.02 -4.71
CA MET A 176 -11.79 -0.07 -5.78
C MET A 176 -11.14 -0.79 -6.95
N PRO A 177 -11.14 -0.18 -8.15
CA PRO A 177 -10.39 -0.70 -9.29
C PRO A 177 -8.89 -0.70 -9.01
N LEU A 178 -8.19 -1.73 -9.48
CA LEU A 178 -6.74 -1.79 -9.54
C LEU A 178 -6.26 -1.42 -10.94
N ILE A 179 -5.31 -0.48 -11.03
CA ILE A 179 -4.65 -0.12 -12.29
C ILE A 179 -3.24 -0.71 -12.28
N HIS A 180 -2.99 -1.66 -13.15
CA HIS A 180 -1.69 -2.30 -13.25
C HIS A 180 -1.13 -2.21 -14.67
N HIS A 181 -0.02 -1.50 -14.85
CA HIS A 181 0.62 -1.25 -16.17
C HIS A 181 -0.38 -0.71 -17.22
N GLY A 182 -1.27 0.20 -16.83
CA GLY A 182 -2.29 0.79 -17.71
C GLY A 182 -3.49 -0.12 -18.00
N ASN A 183 -3.58 -1.29 -17.37
CA ASN A 183 -4.72 -2.19 -17.48
C ASN A 183 -5.56 -2.14 -16.20
N LYS A 184 -6.87 -2.01 -16.38
CA LYS A 184 -7.82 -1.99 -15.26
C LYS A 184 -8.22 -3.42 -14.88
N VAL A 185 -8.17 -3.72 -13.59
CA VAL A 185 -8.83 -4.87 -12.95
C VAL A 185 -9.92 -4.32 -12.05
N ASP A 186 -11.16 -4.79 -12.22
CA ASP A 186 -12.30 -4.20 -11.53
C ASP A 186 -13.33 -5.25 -11.13
N ASP A 187 -13.95 -5.03 -9.96
CA ASP A 187 -14.96 -5.90 -9.38
C ASP A 187 -14.44 -7.35 -9.32
N PHE A 188 -13.38 -7.51 -8.53
CA PHE A 188 -12.67 -8.78 -8.39
C PHE A 188 -12.64 -9.28 -6.95
N TRP A 189 -12.39 -10.56 -6.82
CA TRP A 189 -12.16 -11.20 -5.53
C TRP A 189 -11.01 -12.22 -5.63
N ILE A 190 -10.39 -12.48 -4.48
CA ILE A 190 -9.29 -13.43 -4.32
C ILE A 190 -9.58 -14.32 -3.12
N LYS A 191 -9.41 -15.63 -3.28
CA LYS A 191 -9.54 -16.62 -2.21
C LYS A 191 -8.18 -17.17 -1.82
N PHE A 192 -7.92 -17.18 -0.52
CA PHE A 192 -6.70 -17.71 0.08
C PHE A 192 -6.98 -18.98 0.87
N GLU A 193 -6.05 -19.94 0.81
CA GLU A 193 -5.97 -21.09 1.70
C GLU A 193 -4.51 -21.32 2.09
N ALA A 194 -4.23 -21.40 3.41
CA ALA A 194 -2.89 -21.50 3.97
C ALA A 194 -1.91 -20.47 3.37
N GLY A 195 -2.35 -19.23 3.26
CA GLY A 195 -1.58 -18.09 2.76
C GLY A 195 -1.47 -17.97 1.24
N ARG A 196 -1.89 -18.99 0.47
CA ARG A 196 -1.76 -19.00 -0.97
C ARG A 196 -3.08 -18.65 -1.66
N VAL A 197 -3.02 -17.88 -2.75
CA VAL A 197 -4.14 -17.69 -3.67
C VAL A 197 -4.49 -19.06 -4.29
N VAL A 198 -5.75 -19.49 -4.08
CA VAL A 198 -6.28 -20.77 -4.62
C VAL A 198 -7.36 -20.57 -5.67
N ASP A 199 -8.05 -19.44 -5.63
CA ASP A 199 -9.08 -19.09 -6.61
C ASP A 199 -9.25 -17.57 -6.70
N TYR A 200 -9.69 -17.07 -7.85
CA TYR A 200 -9.94 -15.64 -8.09
C TYR A 200 -10.83 -15.45 -9.31
N ASP A 201 -11.55 -14.35 -9.35
CA ASP A 201 -12.26 -13.88 -10.53
C ASP A 201 -12.31 -12.35 -10.58
N ALA A 202 -12.60 -11.81 -11.76
CA ALA A 202 -12.76 -10.39 -11.99
C ALA A 202 -13.77 -10.16 -13.12
N ARG A 203 -14.67 -9.20 -12.92
CA ARG A 203 -15.59 -8.78 -14.00
C ARG A 203 -14.84 -8.12 -15.14
N VAL A 204 -13.79 -7.36 -14.83
CA VAL A 204 -12.90 -6.71 -15.80
C VAL A 204 -11.45 -7.06 -15.46
N GLY A 205 -10.65 -7.41 -16.46
CA GLY A 205 -9.20 -7.56 -16.30
C GLY A 205 -8.74 -8.88 -15.66
N LYS A 206 -9.55 -9.96 -15.68
CA LYS A 206 -9.16 -11.26 -15.11
C LYS A 206 -7.80 -11.76 -15.60
N ALA A 207 -7.47 -11.54 -16.87
CA ALA A 207 -6.17 -11.95 -17.41
C ALA A 207 -5.00 -11.15 -16.81
N THR A 208 -5.24 -9.87 -16.50
CA THR A 208 -4.25 -9.03 -15.80
C THR A 208 -4.06 -9.51 -14.36
N LEU A 209 -5.15 -9.81 -13.65
CA LEU A 209 -5.08 -10.38 -12.29
C LEU A 209 -4.32 -11.72 -12.29
N ALA A 210 -4.61 -12.58 -13.25
CA ALA A 210 -3.88 -13.84 -13.44
C ALA A 210 -2.38 -13.59 -13.62
N SER A 211 -1.99 -12.63 -14.48
CA SER A 211 -0.58 -12.32 -14.74
C SER A 211 0.15 -11.75 -13.52
N ILE A 212 -0.55 -11.04 -12.63
CA ILE A 212 0.00 -10.57 -11.35
C ILE A 212 0.31 -11.77 -10.46
N ILE A 213 -0.68 -12.65 -10.24
CA ILE A 213 -0.58 -13.84 -9.38
C ILE A 213 0.50 -14.81 -9.89
N ASP A 214 0.64 -14.94 -11.21
CA ASP A 214 1.58 -15.87 -11.87
C ASP A 214 2.99 -15.28 -12.10
N THR A 215 3.30 -14.09 -11.59
CA THR A 215 4.60 -13.44 -11.79
C THR A 215 5.77 -14.27 -11.27
N ASP A 216 5.64 -14.78 -10.05
CA ASP A 216 6.55 -15.75 -9.42
C ASP A 216 5.82 -16.48 -8.26
N GLU A 217 6.52 -17.34 -7.55
CA GLU A 217 5.91 -18.11 -6.45
C GLU A 217 5.41 -17.20 -5.32
N GLY A 218 6.17 -16.14 -4.97
CA GLY A 218 5.80 -15.19 -3.94
C GLY A 218 4.60 -14.29 -4.33
N ALA A 219 4.37 -14.06 -5.62
CA ALA A 219 3.26 -13.24 -6.09
C ALA A 219 1.86 -13.82 -5.78
N ALA A 220 1.79 -15.11 -5.46
CA ALA A 220 0.55 -15.76 -5.02
C ALA A 220 0.32 -15.69 -3.50
N HIS A 221 1.11 -14.90 -2.78
CA HIS A 221 1.03 -14.71 -1.33
C HIS A 221 0.95 -13.23 -0.98
N LEU A 222 0.40 -12.93 0.20
CA LEU A 222 0.39 -11.56 0.72
C LEU A 222 1.79 -11.14 1.17
N GLY A 223 2.16 -9.89 0.87
CA GLY A 223 3.36 -9.22 1.35
C GLY A 223 3.05 -8.08 2.30
N GLU A 224 1.83 -7.53 2.21
CA GLU A 224 1.44 -6.38 3.01
C GLU A 224 0.00 -6.45 3.47
N VAL A 225 -0.21 -5.85 4.64
CA VAL A 225 -1.49 -5.46 5.23
C VAL A 225 -1.40 -3.99 5.61
N ALA A 226 -2.24 -3.15 5.02
CA ALA A 226 -2.31 -1.72 5.31
C ALA A 226 -3.69 -1.33 5.86
N LEU A 227 -3.68 -0.54 6.92
CA LEU A 227 -4.85 -0.05 7.62
C LEU A 227 -4.98 1.45 7.46
N ILE A 228 -6.10 1.89 6.86
CA ILE A 228 -6.39 3.29 6.55
C ILE A 228 -7.84 3.57 6.88
N SER A 229 -8.09 4.60 7.70
CA SER A 229 -9.45 5.08 7.99
C SER A 229 -10.14 5.56 6.70
N LYS A 230 -11.44 5.40 6.61
CA LYS A 230 -12.22 6.02 5.52
C LYS A 230 -12.24 7.55 5.58
N ASN A 231 -11.88 8.12 6.74
CA ASN A 231 -11.87 9.56 6.96
C ASN A 231 -10.51 10.16 6.55
N THR A 232 -10.11 9.98 5.30
CA THR A 232 -8.87 10.56 4.75
C THR A 232 -9.19 11.59 3.67
N PRO A 233 -8.36 12.63 3.49
CA PRO A 233 -8.57 13.62 2.43
C PRO A 233 -8.63 12.98 1.05
N ILE A 234 -7.90 11.89 0.82
CA ILE A 234 -7.91 11.16 -0.46
C ILE A 234 -9.28 10.56 -0.71
N ARG A 235 -9.82 9.80 0.25
CA ARG A 235 -11.15 9.18 0.10
C ARG A 235 -12.26 10.22 0.04
N GLU A 236 -12.22 11.24 0.90
CA GLU A 236 -13.19 12.32 0.93
C GLU A 236 -13.23 13.14 -0.36
N SER A 237 -12.11 13.26 -1.07
CA SER A 237 -12.06 13.92 -2.37
C SER A 237 -12.93 13.25 -3.43
N GLY A 238 -13.20 11.95 -3.29
CA GLY A 238 -13.93 11.15 -4.28
C GLY A 238 -13.20 11.02 -5.62
N VAL A 239 -11.94 11.41 -5.71
CA VAL A 239 -11.11 11.36 -6.90
C VAL A 239 -10.40 10.02 -6.98
N LEU A 240 -10.49 9.33 -8.13
CA LEU A 240 -9.59 8.24 -8.47
C LEU A 240 -8.40 8.85 -9.23
N PHE A 241 -7.22 8.73 -8.66
CA PHE A 241 -6.02 9.39 -9.20
C PHE A 241 -5.37 8.61 -10.35
N TYR A 242 -5.65 7.31 -10.48
CA TYR A 242 -4.94 6.41 -11.41
C TYR A 242 -3.43 6.37 -11.13
N ASP A 243 -3.07 6.60 -9.88
CA ASP A 243 -1.70 6.61 -9.38
C ASP A 243 -1.65 5.90 -8.03
N THR A 244 -0.74 4.93 -7.89
CA THR A 244 -0.70 4.03 -6.73
C THR A 244 -0.48 4.80 -5.44
N LEU A 245 0.44 5.80 -5.41
CA LEU A 245 0.71 6.60 -4.22
C LEU A 245 -0.55 7.21 -3.58
N TYR A 246 -1.51 7.62 -4.41
CA TYR A 246 -2.76 8.23 -3.95
C TYR A 246 -3.84 7.17 -3.70
N ASP A 247 -4.06 6.29 -4.67
CA ASP A 247 -5.23 5.39 -4.66
C ASP A 247 -5.09 4.31 -3.56
N GLU A 248 -3.88 3.83 -3.25
CA GLU A 248 -3.63 2.92 -2.12
C GLU A 248 -3.93 3.59 -0.78
N ASN A 249 -3.61 4.88 -0.65
CA ASN A 249 -3.85 5.66 0.55
C ASN A 249 -5.32 6.13 0.74
N ALA A 250 -6.21 5.77 -0.19
CA ALA A 250 -7.66 6.02 -0.05
C ALA A 250 -8.37 4.98 0.83
N SER A 251 -7.76 3.83 1.12
CA SER A 251 -8.49 2.69 1.68
C SER A 251 -7.56 1.66 2.30
N CYS A 252 -8.06 0.92 3.30
CA CYS A 252 -7.38 -0.32 3.69
C CYS A 252 -7.09 -1.15 2.46
N HIS A 253 -5.85 -1.64 2.35
CA HIS A 253 -5.42 -2.45 1.22
C HIS A 253 -4.56 -3.64 1.65
N LEU A 254 -4.38 -4.56 0.74
CA LEU A 254 -3.47 -5.67 0.85
C LEU A 254 -2.56 -5.66 -0.38
N ALA A 255 -1.34 -6.17 -0.25
CA ALA A 255 -0.49 -6.37 -1.42
C ALA A 255 -0.20 -7.83 -1.68
N LEU A 256 -0.26 -8.23 -2.95
CA LEU A 256 0.33 -9.47 -3.42
C LEU A 256 1.81 -9.26 -3.71
N GLY A 257 2.67 -10.15 -3.24
CA GLY A 257 4.09 -10.12 -3.54
C GLY A 257 5.00 -9.84 -2.35
N VAL A 258 6.06 -9.06 -2.56
CA VAL A 258 7.13 -8.87 -1.56
C VAL A 258 6.65 -8.13 -0.33
N GLY A 259 7.07 -8.60 0.86
CA GLY A 259 6.92 -7.90 2.13
C GLY A 259 8.15 -7.06 2.48
N PHE A 260 8.04 -6.28 3.54
CA PHE A 260 9.03 -5.28 3.95
C PHE A 260 9.86 -5.76 5.14
N PRO A 261 11.19 -5.67 5.07
CA PRO A 261 12.06 -6.06 6.19
C PRO A 261 11.87 -5.17 7.43
N GLU A 262 11.43 -3.94 7.27
CA GLU A 262 11.13 -3.03 8.39
C GLU A 262 9.92 -3.48 9.24
N CYS A 263 9.10 -4.37 8.70
CA CYS A 263 7.90 -4.87 9.36
C CYS A 263 8.14 -6.08 10.26
N ILE A 264 9.38 -6.42 10.55
CA ILE A 264 9.75 -7.50 11.47
C ILE A 264 10.96 -7.11 12.29
N GLU A 265 10.97 -7.48 13.58
CA GLU A 265 12.08 -7.23 14.51
C GLU A 265 13.40 -7.76 13.96
N GLY A 266 14.38 -6.88 13.77
CA GLY A 266 15.70 -7.22 13.21
C GLY A 266 15.72 -7.47 11.70
N GLY A 267 14.64 -7.23 10.97
CA GLY A 267 14.52 -7.59 9.56
C GLY A 267 15.50 -6.90 8.62
N TYR A 268 15.97 -5.69 8.97
CA TYR A 268 17.01 -5.03 8.18
C TYR A 268 18.37 -5.75 8.14
N ASP A 269 18.63 -6.60 9.12
CA ASP A 269 19.86 -7.40 9.20
C ASP A 269 19.66 -8.80 8.60
N MET A 270 18.43 -9.17 8.21
CA MET A 270 18.10 -10.47 7.65
C MET A 270 18.38 -10.53 6.14
N SER A 271 18.83 -11.69 5.68
CA SER A 271 18.83 -12.06 4.27
C SER A 271 17.38 -12.34 3.79
N LYS A 272 17.18 -12.42 2.47
CA LYS A 272 15.88 -12.79 1.91
C LYS A 272 15.41 -14.17 2.34
N GLU A 273 16.34 -15.09 2.49
CA GLU A 273 16.09 -16.44 2.95
C GLU A 273 15.64 -16.46 4.41
N GLU A 274 16.29 -15.66 5.28
CA GLU A 274 15.91 -15.50 6.68
C GLU A 274 14.55 -14.81 6.82
N LEU A 275 14.27 -13.76 6.03
CA LEU A 275 12.94 -13.11 6.00
C LEU A 275 11.85 -14.13 5.66
N LEU A 276 12.10 -14.98 4.65
CA LEU A 276 11.15 -16.01 4.22
C LEU A 276 10.93 -17.07 5.32
N GLU A 277 11.99 -17.49 6.03
CA GLU A 277 11.89 -18.41 7.16
C GLU A 277 11.10 -17.83 8.33
N HIS A 278 11.11 -16.49 8.48
CA HIS A 278 10.32 -15.78 9.49
C HIS A 278 8.90 -15.43 9.02
N GLY A 279 8.51 -15.86 7.81
CA GLY A 279 7.16 -15.66 7.27
C GLY A 279 6.98 -14.41 6.42
N VAL A 280 7.97 -13.52 6.32
CA VAL A 280 7.90 -12.35 5.43
C VAL A 280 8.06 -12.80 3.99
N ASN A 281 7.12 -12.42 3.13
CA ASN A 281 7.10 -12.90 1.75
C ASN A 281 8.20 -12.26 0.88
N VAL A 282 8.74 -13.06 -0.03
CA VAL A 282 9.76 -12.65 -0.99
C VAL A 282 9.24 -12.87 -2.40
N SER A 283 9.24 -11.82 -3.20
CA SER A 283 8.78 -11.81 -4.60
C SER A 283 9.57 -10.79 -5.41
N SER A 284 9.43 -10.82 -6.73
CA SER A 284 9.91 -9.79 -7.64
C SER A 284 8.89 -8.69 -7.92
N THR A 285 7.68 -8.83 -7.39
CA THR A 285 6.57 -7.88 -7.56
C THR A 285 5.98 -7.47 -6.21
N HIS A 286 5.28 -6.33 -6.20
CA HIS A 286 4.45 -5.84 -5.12
C HIS A 286 3.27 -5.13 -5.78
N VAL A 287 2.05 -5.56 -5.50
CA VAL A 287 0.86 -5.01 -6.13
C VAL A 287 -0.26 -4.85 -5.12
N ASP A 288 -0.55 -3.60 -4.81
CA ASP A 288 -1.57 -3.18 -3.86
C ASP A 288 -2.96 -3.29 -4.48
N PHE A 289 -3.92 -3.72 -3.67
CA PHE A 289 -5.33 -3.72 -4.04
C PHE A 289 -6.21 -3.35 -2.86
N MET A 290 -7.09 -2.39 -3.09
CA MET A 290 -7.92 -1.77 -2.07
C MET A 290 -9.10 -2.66 -1.71
N ILE A 291 -9.30 -2.85 -0.39
CA ILE A 291 -10.35 -3.69 0.19
C ILE A 291 -11.28 -2.95 1.16
N GLY A 292 -10.89 -1.74 1.57
CA GLY A 292 -11.61 -0.96 2.57
C GLY A 292 -12.90 -0.37 2.04
N THR A 293 -14.03 -0.98 2.37
CA THR A 293 -15.38 -0.43 2.17
C THR A 293 -15.78 0.46 3.35
N ASP A 294 -16.90 1.22 3.22
CA ASP A 294 -17.41 2.06 4.30
C ASP A 294 -17.89 1.27 5.52
N ASP A 295 -18.13 -0.01 5.35
CA ASP A 295 -18.63 -0.94 6.36
C ASP A 295 -17.60 -1.99 6.79
N ILE A 296 -16.34 -1.84 6.39
CA ILE A 296 -15.31 -2.80 6.79
C ILE A 296 -15.14 -2.80 8.31
N ASP A 297 -15.24 -3.98 8.91
CA ASP A 297 -14.88 -4.24 10.29
C ASP A 297 -13.60 -5.07 10.34
N ILE A 298 -12.69 -4.70 11.24
CA ILE A 298 -11.42 -5.42 11.45
C ILE A 298 -11.25 -5.70 12.94
N LYS A 299 -11.06 -6.95 13.28
CA LYS A 299 -10.72 -7.39 14.64
C LYS A 299 -9.31 -7.95 14.67
N GLY A 300 -8.54 -7.54 15.65
CA GLY A 300 -7.28 -8.17 16.02
C GLY A 300 -7.51 -9.26 17.07
N ILE A 301 -6.85 -10.39 16.90
CA ILE A 301 -6.86 -11.49 17.86
C ILE A 301 -5.46 -11.58 18.46
N THR A 302 -5.37 -11.39 19.76
CA THR A 302 -4.08 -11.46 20.49
C THR A 302 -3.66 -12.92 20.69
N PRO A 303 -2.37 -13.20 20.99
CA PRO A 303 -1.89 -14.58 21.19
C PRO A 303 -2.59 -15.36 22.31
N ASP A 304 -3.21 -14.68 23.28
CA ASP A 304 -4.04 -15.28 24.34
C ASP A 304 -5.51 -15.47 23.93
N GLY A 305 -5.87 -15.14 22.68
CA GLY A 305 -7.20 -15.32 22.10
C GLY A 305 -8.21 -14.21 22.42
N ARG A 306 -7.77 -13.07 22.96
CA ARG A 306 -8.63 -11.91 23.19
C ARG A 306 -8.90 -11.18 21.87
N GLU A 307 -10.17 -10.94 21.56
CA GLU A 307 -10.58 -10.10 20.44
C GLU A 307 -10.53 -8.62 20.80
N VAL A 308 -9.98 -7.81 19.90
CA VAL A 308 -9.91 -6.35 20.01
C VAL A 308 -10.43 -5.75 18.70
N VAL A 309 -11.42 -4.87 18.79
CA VAL A 309 -11.93 -4.16 17.61
C VAL A 309 -10.90 -3.10 17.20
N ILE A 310 -10.39 -3.21 15.99
CA ILE A 310 -9.44 -2.25 15.38
C ILE A 310 -10.21 -1.26 14.53
N PHE A 311 -11.02 -1.76 13.60
CA PHE A 311 -11.90 -0.96 12.75
C PHE A 311 -13.36 -1.32 12.99
N GLN A 312 -14.20 -0.30 12.94
CA GLN A 312 -15.65 -0.44 12.92
C GLN A 312 -16.24 0.51 11.89
N ASN A 313 -17.03 -0.03 10.96
CA ASN A 313 -17.61 0.77 9.88
C ASN A 313 -16.58 1.62 9.13
N GLY A 314 -15.44 1.05 8.76
CA GLY A 314 -14.42 1.67 7.93
C GLY A 314 -13.51 2.71 8.61
N GLN A 315 -13.56 2.84 9.92
CA GLN A 315 -12.74 3.81 10.67
C GLN A 315 -12.13 3.16 11.91
N TRP A 316 -11.09 3.76 12.47
CA TRP A 316 -10.51 3.29 13.71
C TRP A 316 -11.56 3.29 14.83
N SER A 317 -11.61 2.24 15.65
CA SER A 317 -12.62 2.09 16.70
C SER A 317 -12.53 3.14 17.82
N TRP A 318 -11.49 3.97 17.81
CA TRP A 318 -11.24 5.06 18.76
C TRP A 318 -11.30 6.47 18.13
N GLU A 319 -11.72 6.59 16.86
CA GLU A 319 -12.16 7.81 16.20
C GLU A 319 -13.64 8.04 16.48
#